data_318ee51a2708306498c6ae6e108e2552
#
_entry.id   318ee51a2708306498c6ae6e108e2552
#
_cell.length_a   1.000
_cell.length_b   1.000
_cell.length_c   1.000
_cell.angle_alpha   90.00
_cell.angle_beta   90.00
_cell.angle_gamma   90.00
#
_symmetry.space_group_name_H-M   'P 1'
#
loop_
_entity.id
_entity.type
_entity.pdbx_description
1 polymer ?
#
loop_
_entity_poly.entity_id
_entity_poly.type
_entity_poly.pdbx_seq_one_letter_code
_entity_poly.pdbx_strand_id
1 'polypeptide(L)'
;LFVAILADEMGLGKTIQAITYLTLLSRLNNDPGPHLVVCPASVLENWERELRKWCPSFTVLQYHGAARAAYSRELNSLSKAGKPPPFNVLLVCYSLFERHSEQQKDDRKVLKRWRWSCVLMDEAHALKDKNSYRWKNLMSVARNANQRLMLTGTPLQNDLHELWSLLEFMLPDIFTTENVDLKKLLNAEDTELITRMKSILGPFILRRLKSDVMQQLVPKIQRVEYVLMERKQEDAYKEAIEEYRAASQARLVKLSSKSLNSLAKALPKRQISNYFTQFRKIANHPLLIRRIYSDEDVIRIARKLHPIGAFGFECSLDRVIEEVKGFNDFRIHQLLFQYGVNDTKGTLSDKHVMLSAKCRTLAELLPSMKKSGHRVLIFSQWTSMLDILEWTLDVIGVTYRRLDGSTQVTDRQTIVDTFNNDKSIFACLLSTRAGGQGLNLTGADTVIIHDMDFNPQIDRQAEDRCHRIGQTKPVTIFRLVTKSTVDENIYEIAKRKLVLDAAVLESGVHVDDNGDTPEKTMGEILASLLMG
;
A
#
# COMPACT_ATOMS: atom_id res chain seq x y z
N LEU A 1 22.55 -23.61 9.48
CA LEU A 1 21.75 -22.53 8.87
C LEU A 1 20.85 -21.93 9.94
N PHE A 2 21.05 -20.65 10.28
CA PHE A 2 20.12 -19.96 11.18
C PHE A 2 19.06 -19.23 10.36
N VAL A 3 17.81 -19.49 10.67
CA VAL A 3 16.66 -18.99 9.92
C VAL A 3 15.60 -18.52 10.90
N ALA A 4 15.14 -17.28 10.76
CA ALA A 4 14.09 -16.74 11.60
C ALA A 4 13.19 -15.76 10.86
N ILE A 5 11.93 -15.74 11.22
CA ILE A 5 10.95 -14.75 10.80
C ILE A 5 10.58 -13.93 12.04
N LEU A 6 11.02 -12.68 12.07
CA LEU A 6 10.61 -11.73 13.10
C LEU A 6 9.29 -11.10 12.66
N ALA A 7 8.21 -11.62 13.22
CA ALA A 7 6.83 -11.30 12.86
C ALA A 7 6.14 -10.40 13.89
N ASP A 8 6.90 -9.69 14.71
CA ASP A 8 6.39 -8.75 15.71
C ASP A 8 5.45 -7.73 15.07
N GLU A 9 4.46 -7.31 15.82
CA GLU A 9 3.53 -6.25 15.40
C GLU A 9 4.31 -5.00 14.98
N MET A 10 3.76 -4.23 14.05
CA MET A 10 4.42 -3.02 13.56
C MET A 10 4.65 -2.00 14.68
N GLY A 11 5.82 -1.35 14.67
CA GLY A 11 6.19 -0.38 15.70
C GLY A 11 6.94 -0.96 16.92
N LEU A 12 7.15 -2.27 16.99
CA LEU A 12 7.94 -2.93 18.06
C LEU A 12 9.46 -2.92 17.81
N GLY A 13 9.94 -2.09 16.87
CA GLY A 13 11.38 -1.89 16.68
C GLY A 13 12.10 -3.04 15.95
N LYS A 14 11.46 -3.74 15.04
CA LYS A 14 12.08 -4.84 14.25
C LYS A 14 13.41 -4.45 13.61
N THR A 15 13.52 -3.24 13.05
CA THR A 15 14.75 -2.71 12.44
C THR A 15 15.90 -2.67 13.44
N ILE A 16 15.66 -2.14 14.63
CA ILE A 16 16.68 -2.07 15.69
C ILE A 16 17.08 -3.46 16.15
N GLN A 17 16.11 -4.37 16.33
CA GLN A 17 16.39 -5.76 16.68
C GLN A 17 17.27 -6.45 15.64
N ALA A 18 16.98 -6.24 14.36
CA ALA A 18 17.77 -6.78 13.25
C ALA A 18 19.21 -6.21 13.23
N ILE A 19 19.37 -4.90 13.40
CA ILE A 19 20.68 -4.24 13.48
C ILE A 19 21.47 -4.77 14.68
N THR A 20 20.82 -4.94 15.83
CA THR A 20 21.42 -5.53 17.02
C THR A 20 21.90 -6.95 16.73
N TYR A 21 21.09 -7.75 16.02
CA TYR A 21 21.48 -9.09 15.62
C TYR A 21 22.74 -9.10 14.74
N LEU A 22 22.80 -8.25 13.70
CA LEU A 22 23.99 -8.13 12.83
C LEU A 22 25.24 -7.68 13.65
N THR A 23 25.04 -6.78 14.60
CA THR A 23 26.11 -6.31 15.49
C THR A 23 26.63 -7.44 16.40
N LEU A 24 25.72 -8.27 16.93
CA LEU A 24 26.09 -9.44 17.74
C LEU A 24 26.83 -10.50 16.92
N LEU A 25 26.45 -10.73 15.65
CA LEU A 25 27.20 -11.62 14.76
C LEU A 25 28.65 -11.13 14.59
N SER A 26 28.84 -9.84 14.39
CA SER A 26 30.17 -9.27 14.27
C SER A 26 30.99 -9.40 15.56
N ARG A 27 30.40 -9.15 16.72
CA ARG A 27 31.12 -9.10 18.01
C ARG A 27 31.34 -10.46 18.64
N LEU A 28 30.32 -11.34 18.59
CA LEU A 28 30.37 -12.63 19.28
C LEU A 28 30.90 -13.74 18.38
N ASN A 29 30.59 -13.69 17.09
CA ASN A 29 30.95 -14.75 16.14
C ASN A 29 32.11 -14.34 15.21
N ASN A 30 32.70 -13.16 15.39
CA ASN A 30 33.70 -12.59 14.49
C ASN A 30 33.25 -12.57 13.03
N ASP A 31 31.98 -12.35 12.78
CA ASP A 31 31.37 -12.32 11.45
C ASP A 31 30.91 -10.90 11.08
N PRO A 32 31.80 -10.07 10.53
CA PRO A 32 31.47 -8.69 10.15
C PRO A 32 30.65 -8.57 8.85
N GLY A 33 30.29 -9.68 8.23
CA GLY A 33 29.58 -9.73 6.95
C GLY A 33 30.43 -10.31 5.81
N PRO A 34 30.02 -10.07 4.55
CA PRO A 34 29.02 -9.10 4.12
C PRO A 34 27.57 -9.52 4.41
N HIS A 35 26.75 -8.56 4.78
CA HIS A 35 25.31 -8.73 4.98
C HIS A 35 24.55 -8.03 3.84
N LEU A 36 23.50 -8.67 3.33
CA LEU A 36 22.59 -8.11 2.33
C LEU A 36 21.27 -7.75 2.99
N VAL A 37 20.89 -6.49 2.96
CA VAL A 37 19.58 -6.02 3.42
C VAL A 37 18.72 -5.64 2.22
N VAL A 38 17.63 -6.37 2.05
CA VAL A 38 16.66 -6.14 0.97
C VAL A 38 15.41 -5.52 1.57
N CYS A 39 15.07 -4.32 1.13
CA CYS A 39 13.95 -3.57 1.70
C CYS A 39 13.18 -2.78 0.62
N PRO A 40 11.98 -2.28 0.92
CA PRO A 40 11.31 -1.31 0.05
C PRO A 40 12.14 -0.04 -0.15
N ALA A 41 12.05 0.57 -1.35
CA ALA A 41 12.81 1.79 -1.67
C ALA A 41 12.56 2.94 -0.69
N SER A 42 11.34 3.03 -0.17
CA SER A 42 10.92 4.09 0.76
C SER A 42 11.60 4.06 2.12
N VAL A 43 12.21 2.94 2.50
CA VAL A 43 12.86 2.77 3.83
C VAL A 43 14.37 2.62 3.74
N LEU A 44 14.97 2.70 2.54
CA LEU A 44 16.41 2.58 2.34
C LEU A 44 17.21 3.59 3.18
N GLU A 45 16.85 4.87 3.11
CA GLU A 45 17.52 5.93 3.86
C GLU A 45 17.34 5.76 5.37
N ASN A 46 16.15 5.30 5.79
CA ASN A 46 15.93 5.00 7.20
C ASN A 46 16.83 3.86 7.68
N TRP A 47 16.99 2.79 6.88
CA TRP A 47 17.91 1.71 7.19
C TRP A 47 19.36 2.19 7.30
N GLU A 48 19.82 3.01 6.37
CA GLU A 48 21.17 3.57 6.41
C GLU A 48 21.39 4.44 7.66
N ARG A 49 20.44 5.33 7.96
CA ARG A 49 20.48 6.19 9.14
C ARG A 49 20.49 5.38 10.45
N GLU A 50 19.63 4.37 10.56
CA GLU A 50 19.58 3.53 11.76
C GLU A 50 20.85 2.67 11.91
N LEU A 51 21.40 2.13 10.82
CA LEU A 51 22.68 1.43 10.85
C LEU A 51 23.82 2.33 11.29
N ARG A 52 23.93 3.54 10.76
CA ARG A 52 24.95 4.52 11.18
C ARG A 52 24.81 4.93 12.64
N LYS A 53 23.58 5.03 13.13
CA LYS A 53 23.29 5.40 14.52
C LYS A 53 23.64 4.29 15.51
N TRP A 54 23.23 3.06 15.23
CA TRP A 54 23.31 1.94 16.17
C TRP A 54 24.54 1.05 15.98
N CYS A 55 25.10 1.04 14.78
CA CYS A 55 26.31 0.28 14.45
C CYS A 55 27.30 1.13 13.61
N PRO A 56 27.87 2.20 14.15
CA PRO A 56 28.74 3.12 13.40
C PRO A 56 30.05 2.48 12.89
N SER A 57 30.37 1.29 13.39
CA SER A 57 31.55 0.52 12.93
C SER A 57 31.33 -0.17 11.59
N PHE A 58 30.08 -0.30 11.13
CA PHE A 58 29.79 -0.91 9.85
C PHE A 58 29.93 0.06 8.68
N THR A 59 30.63 -0.37 7.64
CA THR A 59 30.62 0.31 6.34
C THR A 59 29.35 -0.09 5.61
N VAL A 60 28.44 0.86 5.40
CA VAL A 60 27.15 0.67 4.75
C VAL A 60 27.21 1.25 3.34
N LEU A 61 26.84 0.45 2.34
CA LEU A 61 26.73 0.87 0.95
C LEU A 61 25.28 0.79 0.48
N GLN A 62 24.75 1.90 -0.02
CA GLN A 62 23.41 1.96 -0.61
C GLN A 62 23.50 1.71 -2.12
N TYR A 63 23.00 0.56 -2.58
CA TYR A 63 23.05 0.14 -3.97
C TYR A 63 21.72 0.43 -4.67
N HIS A 64 21.47 1.73 -4.91
CA HIS A 64 20.20 2.23 -5.46
C HIS A 64 20.41 3.48 -6.35
N GLY A 65 19.44 3.76 -7.24
CA GLY A 65 19.42 4.98 -8.05
C GLY A 65 20.59 5.11 -9.03
N ALA A 66 21.01 6.34 -9.30
CA ALA A 66 22.08 6.65 -10.25
C ALA A 66 23.47 6.15 -9.78
N ALA A 67 23.74 6.18 -8.48
CA ALA A 67 24.99 5.69 -7.89
C ALA A 67 25.23 4.19 -8.15
N ARG A 68 24.15 3.39 -8.34
CA ARG A 68 24.25 1.96 -8.62
C ARG A 68 25.13 1.65 -9.84
N ALA A 69 25.03 2.45 -10.91
CA ALA A 69 25.79 2.20 -12.14
C ALA A 69 27.30 2.38 -11.93
N ALA A 70 27.72 3.30 -11.08
CA ALA A 70 29.11 3.51 -10.69
C ALA A 70 29.63 2.34 -9.85
N TYR A 71 28.89 1.99 -8.79
CA TYR A 71 29.25 0.87 -7.92
C TYR A 71 29.23 -0.48 -8.62
N SER A 72 28.33 -0.71 -9.57
CA SER A 72 28.21 -1.98 -10.28
C SER A 72 29.51 -2.39 -10.98
N ARG A 73 30.21 -1.44 -11.59
CA ARG A 73 31.48 -1.68 -12.26
C ARG A 73 32.59 -2.05 -11.27
N GLU A 74 32.72 -1.29 -10.20
CA GLU A 74 33.70 -1.52 -9.14
C GLU A 74 33.48 -2.86 -8.46
N LEU A 75 32.25 -3.11 -8.00
CA LEU A 75 31.88 -4.34 -7.31
C LEU A 75 32.05 -5.58 -8.21
N ASN A 76 31.77 -5.45 -9.52
CA ASN A 76 31.98 -6.52 -10.47
C ASN A 76 33.50 -6.83 -10.63
N SER A 77 34.34 -5.81 -10.66
CA SER A 77 35.80 -5.97 -10.73
C SER A 77 36.34 -6.67 -9.48
N LEU A 78 35.97 -6.20 -8.29
CA LEU A 78 36.36 -6.79 -7.01
C LEU A 78 35.89 -8.25 -6.89
N SER A 79 34.65 -8.53 -7.24
CA SER A 79 34.07 -9.87 -7.21
C SER A 79 34.75 -10.83 -8.17
N LYS A 80 35.14 -10.39 -9.40
CA LYS A 80 35.92 -11.20 -10.34
C LYS A 80 37.33 -11.48 -9.85
N ALA A 81 37.93 -10.52 -9.15
CA ALA A 81 39.26 -10.65 -8.57
C ALA A 81 39.28 -11.49 -7.27
N GLY A 82 38.13 -12.00 -6.79
CA GLY A 82 38.03 -12.74 -5.54
C GLY A 82 38.32 -11.91 -4.29
N LYS A 83 38.29 -10.57 -4.41
CA LYS A 83 38.53 -9.67 -3.29
C LYS A 83 37.27 -9.54 -2.43
N PRO A 84 37.39 -9.36 -1.09
CA PRO A 84 36.27 -9.12 -0.23
C PRO A 84 35.54 -7.82 -0.62
N PRO A 85 34.23 -7.72 -0.40
CA PRO A 85 33.49 -6.50 -0.66
C PRO A 85 33.94 -5.36 0.26
N PRO A 86 33.94 -4.10 -0.22
CA PRO A 86 34.39 -2.94 0.54
C PRO A 86 33.33 -2.42 1.54
N PHE A 87 32.41 -3.27 1.97
CA PHE A 87 31.32 -2.94 2.88
C PHE A 87 31.01 -4.11 3.83
N ASN A 88 30.44 -3.80 4.98
CA ASN A 88 29.84 -4.77 5.88
C ASN A 88 28.36 -5.04 5.53
N VAL A 89 27.63 -3.98 5.13
CA VAL A 89 26.20 -4.06 4.80
C VAL A 89 25.94 -3.43 3.43
N LEU A 90 25.27 -4.19 2.55
CA LEU A 90 24.76 -3.70 1.29
C LEU A 90 23.24 -3.54 1.39
N LEU A 91 22.73 -2.33 1.16
CA LEU A 91 21.32 -2.01 1.12
C LEU A 91 20.82 -2.03 -0.33
N VAL A 92 19.81 -2.84 -0.62
CA VAL A 92 19.20 -2.96 -1.96
C VAL A 92 17.67 -2.93 -1.88
N CYS A 93 17.04 -2.56 -2.99
CA CYS A 93 15.57 -2.60 -3.11
C CYS A 93 15.08 -3.88 -3.76
N TYR A 94 13.85 -4.30 -3.42
CA TYR A 94 13.16 -5.40 -4.10
C TYR A 94 13.04 -5.21 -5.61
N SER A 95 12.93 -3.96 -6.10
CA SER A 95 12.84 -3.65 -7.53
C SER A 95 14.03 -4.17 -8.35
N LEU A 96 15.19 -4.41 -7.72
CA LEU A 96 16.35 -5.03 -8.36
C LEU A 96 16.07 -6.48 -8.82
N PHE A 97 15.11 -7.14 -8.20
CA PHE A 97 14.76 -8.54 -8.43
C PHE A 97 13.52 -8.73 -9.30
N GLU A 98 12.81 -7.64 -9.67
CA GLU A 98 11.53 -7.69 -10.40
C GLU A 98 11.66 -7.68 -11.91
N ARG A 99 12.61 -6.91 -12.46
CA ARG A 99 12.71 -6.62 -13.89
C ARG A 99 13.78 -7.46 -14.59
N HIS A 100 13.64 -7.58 -15.91
CA HIS A 100 14.54 -8.34 -16.76
C HIS A 100 15.51 -7.46 -17.58
N SER A 101 15.75 -6.21 -17.18
CA SER A 101 16.76 -5.39 -17.86
C SER A 101 18.14 -6.07 -17.75
N GLU A 102 18.96 -5.98 -18.80
CA GLU A 102 20.31 -6.57 -18.81
C GLU A 102 21.17 -6.06 -17.65
N GLN A 103 21.07 -4.77 -17.36
CA GLN A 103 21.77 -4.17 -16.22
C GLN A 103 21.39 -4.83 -14.88
N GLN A 104 20.10 -5.10 -14.64
CA GLN A 104 19.68 -5.78 -13.41
C GLN A 104 20.09 -7.25 -13.37
N LYS A 105 20.18 -7.91 -14.53
CA LYS A 105 20.72 -9.27 -14.60
C LYS A 105 22.20 -9.28 -14.21
N ASP A 106 22.98 -8.30 -14.68
CA ASP A 106 24.39 -8.19 -14.34
C ASP A 106 24.60 -7.82 -12.87
N ASP A 107 23.81 -6.92 -12.31
CA ASP A 107 23.81 -6.62 -10.88
C ASP A 107 23.55 -7.89 -10.04
N ARG A 108 22.55 -8.69 -10.39
CA ARG A 108 22.26 -9.95 -9.70
C ARG A 108 23.40 -10.98 -9.86
N LYS A 109 24.09 -11.03 -11.00
CA LYS A 109 25.29 -11.88 -11.18
C LYS A 109 26.41 -11.49 -10.20
N VAL A 110 26.60 -10.19 -9.98
CA VAL A 110 27.58 -9.69 -8.99
C VAL A 110 27.19 -10.13 -7.60
N LEU A 111 25.93 -9.92 -7.21
CA LEU A 111 25.43 -10.29 -5.88
C LEU A 111 25.51 -11.81 -5.61
N LYS A 112 25.36 -12.65 -6.62
CA LYS A 112 25.48 -14.12 -6.49
C LYS A 112 26.89 -14.62 -6.24
N ARG A 113 27.92 -13.85 -6.58
CA ARG A 113 29.32 -14.28 -6.44
C ARG A 113 29.80 -14.19 -5.00
N TRP A 114 29.22 -13.31 -4.19
CA TRP A 114 29.59 -13.20 -2.79
C TRP A 114 28.81 -14.18 -1.92
N ARG A 115 29.51 -14.74 -0.95
CA ARG A 115 28.89 -15.53 0.08
C ARG A 115 28.40 -14.59 1.18
N TRP A 116 27.10 -14.44 1.28
CA TRP A 116 26.48 -13.57 2.28
C TRP A 116 26.48 -14.25 3.66
N SER A 117 26.95 -13.54 4.68
CA SER A 117 26.82 -13.97 6.05
C SER A 117 25.34 -14.01 6.46
N CYS A 118 24.62 -12.91 6.22
CA CYS A 118 23.19 -12.84 6.46
C CYS A 118 22.49 -12.13 5.28
N VAL A 119 21.38 -12.70 4.83
CA VAL A 119 20.42 -12.02 3.94
C VAL A 119 19.18 -11.68 4.76
N LEU A 120 18.96 -10.38 4.94
CA LEU A 120 17.85 -9.82 5.69
C LEU A 120 16.83 -9.24 4.72
N MET A 121 15.57 -9.59 4.89
CA MET A 121 14.46 -9.15 4.03
C MET A 121 13.45 -8.41 4.89
N ASP A 122 13.39 -7.09 4.70
CA ASP A 122 12.41 -6.24 5.39
C ASP A 122 11.10 -6.17 4.59
N GLU A 123 9.98 -6.10 5.29
CA GLU A 123 8.63 -6.20 4.72
C GLU A 123 8.51 -7.45 3.81
N ALA A 124 8.87 -8.61 4.39
CA ALA A 124 9.02 -9.88 3.67
C ALA A 124 7.73 -10.38 2.99
N HIS A 125 6.57 -9.79 3.29
CA HIS A 125 5.33 -10.03 2.53
C HIS A 125 5.49 -9.70 1.02
N ALA A 126 6.54 -8.97 0.63
CA ALA A 126 6.93 -8.79 -0.77
C ALA A 126 7.28 -10.11 -1.49
N LEU A 127 7.55 -11.20 -0.76
CA LEU A 127 7.95 -12.52 -1.26
C LEU A 127 6.83 -13.58 -1.15
N LYS A 128 5.60 -13.17 -0.92
CA LYS A 128 4.44 -14.05 -0.72
C LYS A 128 4.09 -14.94 -1.92
N ASP A 129 4.51 -14.59 -3.12
CA ASP A 129 4.27 -15.35 -4.35
C ASP A 129 5.60 -15.96 -4.85
N LYS A 130 5.74 -17.28 -4.69
CA LYS A 130 6.90 -18.06 -5.15
C LYS A 130 7.05 -18.09 -6.68
N ASN A 131 5.98 -17.86 -7.43
CA ASN A 131 6.01 -17.84 -8.88
C ASN A 131 6.52 -16.52 -9.43
N SER A 132 6.56 -15.47 -8.60
CA SER A 132 7.04 -14.15 -8.99
C SER A 132 8.53 -14.15 -9.36
N TYR A 133 8.90 -13.30 -10.30
CA TYR A 133 10.32 -13.08 -10.64
C TYR A 133 11.13 -12.58 -9.45
N ARG A 134 10.51 -11.77 -8.60
CA ARG A 134 11.12 -11.24 -7.38
C ARG A 134 11.59 -12.38 -6.47
N TRP A 135 10.70 -13.31 -6.16
CA TRP A 135 11.01 -14.46 -5.31
C TRP A 135 12.14 -15.31 -5.90
N LYS A 136 12.01 -15.70 -7.19
CA LYS A 136 13.00 -16.57 -7.87
C LYS A 136 14.38 -15.93 -7.97
N ASN A 137 14.43 -14.65 -8.33
CA ASN A 137 15.70 -13.92 -8.47
C ASN A 137 16.38 -13.71 -7.12
N LEU A 138 15.63 -13.32 -6.08
CA LEU A 138 16.20 -13.12 -4.76
C LEU A 138 16.63 -14.46 -4.14
N MET A 139 15.86 -15.53 -4.28
CA MET A 139 16.23 -16.87 -3.84
C MET A 139 17.57 -17.29 -4.46
N SER A 140 17.79 -16.99 -5.75
CA SER A 140 19.03 -17.33 -6.42
C SER A 140 20.28 -16.61 -5.85
N VAL A 141 20.10 -15.49 -5.17
CA VAL A 141 21.17 -14.77 -4.43
C VAL A 141 21.27 -15.28 -2.99
N ALA A 142 20.12 -15.48 -2.33
CA ALA A 142 20.05 -15.87 -0.92
C ALA A 142 20.36 -17.35 -0.66
N ARG A 143 20.36 -18.21 -1.70
CA ARG A 143 20.54 -19.66 -1.55
C ARG A 143 21.84 -20.05 -0.84
N ASN A 144 22.91 -19.30 -1.11
CA ASN A 144 24.23 -19.55 -0.54
C ASN A 144 24.53 -18.71 0.71
N ALA A 145 23.54 -18.03 1.26
CA ALA A 145 23.71 -17.28 2.51
C ALA A 145 23.82 -18.22 3.71
N ASN A 146 24.69 -17.88 4.66
CA ASN A 146 24.81 -18.66 5.89
C ASN A 146 23.55 -18.54 6.74
N GLN A 147 22.91 -17.35 6.70
CA GLN A 147 21.74 -17.04 7.50
C GLN A 147 20.71 -16.26 6.67
N ARG A 148 19.43 -16.46 7.01
CA ARG A 148 18.33 -15.70 6.42
C ARG A 148 17.42 -15.20 7.53
N LEU A 149 17.12 -13.90 7.50
CA LEU A 149 16.25 -13.25 8.47
C LEU A 149 15.15 -12.48 7.72
N MET A 150 13.91 -12.77 8.03
CA MET A 150 12.76 -12.04 7.51
C MET A 150 12.15 -11.14 8.58
N LEU A 151 11.85 -9.91 8.23
CA LEU A 151 11.09 -8.98 9.05
C LEU A 151 9.73 -8.75 8.38
N THR A 152 8.66 -8.92 9.14
CA THR A 152 7.31 -8.63 8.66
C THR A 152 6.42 -8.21 9.81
N GLY A 153 5.55 -7.24 9.60
CA GLY A 153 4.51 -6.89 10.57
C GLY A 153 3.25 -7.74 10.43
N THR A 154 3.15 -8.47 9.32
CA THR A 154 1.95 -9.21 8.93
C THR A 154 2.34 -10.53 8.26
N PRO A 155 2.70 -11.56 9.04
CA PRO A 155 3.15 -12.84 8.50
C PRO A 155 2.05 -13.60 7.76
N LEU A 156 0.79 -13.37 8.12
CA LEU A 156 -0.42 -13.94 7.54
C LEU A 156 -1.30 -12.77 7.10
N GLN A 157 -1.22 -12.37 5.82
CA GLN A 157 -2.07 -11.29 5.33
C GLN A 157 -3.41 -11.79 4.80
N ASN A 158 -3.42 -12.89 4.04
CA ASN A 158 -4.63 -13.34 3.38
C ASN A 158 -4.73 -14.85 3.20
N ASP A 159 -3.62 -15.62 3.24
CA ASP A 159 -3.64 -17.03 2.87
C ASP A 159 -2.45 -17.81 3.47
N LEU A 160 -2.69 -19.07 3.83
CA LEU A 160 -1.66 -20.01 4.25
C LEU A 160 -0.62 -20.26 3.12
N HIS A 161 -1.00 -20.11 1.86
CA HIS A 161 -0.06 -20.19 0.74
C HIS A 161 1.02 -19.10 0.78
N GLU A 162 0.67 -17.90 1.25
CA GLU A 162 1.65 -16.81 1.42
C GLU A 162 2.69 -17.18 2.47
N LEU A 163 2.24 -17.70 3.62
CA LEU A 163 3.14 -18.16 4.68
C LEU A 163 4.03 -19.31 4.19
N TRP A 164 3.44 -20.27 3.46
CA TRP A 164 4.22 -21.37 2.90
C TRP A 164 5.29 -20.89 1.92
N SER A 165 4.98 -19.92 1.09
CA SER A 165 5.97 -19.31 0.17
C SER A 165 7.14 -18.66 0.91
N LEU A 166 6.89 -18.05 2.07
CA LEU A 166 7.93 -17.48 2.94
C LEU A 166 8.78 -18.58 3.59
N LEU A 167 8.15 -19.65 4.06
CA LEU A 167 8.86 -20.80 4.66
C LEU A 167 9.71 -21.53 3.62
N GLU A 168 9.20 -21.75 2.42
CA GLU A 168 9.95 -22.35 1.31
C GLU A 168 11.16 -21.47 0.93
N PHE A 169 11.01 -20.14 1.00
CA PHE A 169 12.13 -19.22 0.81
C PHE A 169 13.17 -19.37 1.92
N MET A 170 12.73 -19.50 3.15
CA MET A 170 13.61 -19.61 4.31
C MET A 170 14.31 -20.98 4.40
N LEU A 171 13.59 -22.05 4.21
CA LEU A 171 14.04 -23.44 4.37
C LEU A 171 13.61 -24.29 3.17
N PRO A 172 14.20 -24.08 1.99
CA PRO A 172 13.79 -24.77 0.77
C PRO A 172 13.95 -26.31 0.86
N ASP A 173 14.90 -26.79 1.63
CA ASP A 173 15.15 -28.24 1.78
C ASP A 173 14.08 -28.93 2.65
N ILE A 174 13.34 -28.18 3.46
CA ILE A 174 12.28 -28.71 4.37
C ILE A 174 10.90 -28.48 3.77
N PHE A 175 10.65 -27.31 3.20
CA PHE A 175 9.34 -26.85 2.75
C PHE A 175 9.19 -26.87 1.21
N THR A 176 9.71 -27.89 0.53
CA THR A 176 9.48 -28.07 -0.91
C THR A 176 8.05 -28.53 -1.18
N THR A 177 7.38 -27.86 -2.12
CA THR A 177 6.00 -28.18 -2.53
C THR A 177 5.84 -29.53 -3.24
N GLU A 178 6.94 -30.14 -3.68
CA GLU A 178 6.90 -31.45 -4.37
C GLU A 178 6.51 -32.59 -3.42
N ASN A 179 6.70 -32.45 -2.12
CA ASN A 179 6.47 -33.51 -1.12
C ASN A 179 5.21 -33.31 -0.28
N VAL A 180 4.48 -32.20 -0.43
CA VAL A 180 3.30 -31.90 0.40
C VAL A 180 2.13 -31.50 -0.48
N ASP A 181 1.08 -32.30 -0.46
CA ASP A 181 -0.19 -31.94 -1.10
C ASP A 181 -0.89 -30.86 -0.27
N LEU A 182 -0.45 -29.60 -0.48
CA LEU A 182 -0.98 -28.41 0.20
C LEU A 182 -2.50 -28.29 0.05
N LYS A 183 -3.07 -28.77 -1.08
CA LYS A 183 -4.52 -28.74 -1.30
C LYS A 183 -5.23 -29.70 -0.34
N LYS A 184 -4.65 -30.85 -0.03
CA LYS A 184 -5.19 -31.77 0.99
C LYS A 184 -5.03 -31.21 2.40
N LEU A 185 -3.91 -30.52 2.67
CA LEU A 185 -3.66 -29.82 3.93
C LEU A 185 -4.59 -28.61 4.14
N LEU A 186 -4.91 -27.87 3.09
CA LEU A 186 -5.73 -26.65 3.16
C LEU A 186 -7.24 -26.95 3.14
N ASN A 187 -7.65 -28.12 2.64
CA ASN A 187 -9.05 -28.56 2.62
C ASN A 187 -9.45 -29.40 3.84
N ALA A 188 -8.54 -29.65 4.77
CA ALA A 188 -8.88 -30.38 6.00
C ALA A 188 -9.48 -29.42 7.02
N GLU A 189 -10.73 -29.62 7.36
CA GLU A 189 -11.50 -28.95 8.43
C GLU A 189 -10.97 -29.30 9.85
N ASP A 190 -9.70 -29.60 10.00
CA ASP A 190 -9.15 -30.24 11.18
C ASP A 190 -8.40 -29.22 12.06
N THR A 191 -8.96 -28.91 13.24
CA THR A 191 -8.33 -28.14 14.32
C THR A 191 -6.97 -28.71 14.73
N GLU A 192 -6.79 -29.99 14.60
CA GLU A 192 -5.54 -30.72 14.86
C GLU A 192 -4.44 -30.32 13.87
N LEU A 193 -4.81 -30.02 12.61
CA LEU A 193 -3.88 -29.61 11.58
C LEU A 193 -3.28 -28.22 11.83
N ILE A 194 -4.12 -27.26 12.23
CA ILE A 194 -3.67 -25.89 12.57
C ILE A 194 -2.75 -25.93 13.80
N THR A 195 -3.10 -26.71 14.79
CA THR A 195 -2.27 -26.89 15.98
C THR A 195 -0.92 -27.52 15.62
N ARG A 196 -0.92 -28.49 14.72
CA ARG A 196 0.29 -29.15 14.19
C ARG A 196 1.14 -28.17 13.37
N MET A 197 0.52 -27.36 12.52
CA MET A 197 1.22 -26.29 11.79
C MET A 197 1.84 -25.25 12.74
N LYS A 198 1.12 -24.79 13.75
CA LYS A 198 1.64 -23.87 14.78
C LYS A 198 2.85 -24.47 15.50
N SER A 199 2.83 -25.75 15.84
CA SER A 199 3.95 -26.43 16.48
C SER A 199 5.18 -26.53 15.56
N ILE A 200 4.98 -26.76 14.26
CA ILE A 200 6.06 -26.80 13.26
C ILE A 200 6.65 -25.40 13.01
N LEU A 201 5.80 -24.37 12.99
CA LEU A 201 6.18 -22.99 12.68
C LEU A 201 6.76 -22.23 13.87
N GLY A 202 6.33 -22.59 15.09
CA GLY A 202 6.72 -21.91 16.33
C GLY A 202 8.22 -21.69 16.49
N PRO A 203 9.10 -22.66 16.20
CA PRO A 203 10.55 -22.50 16.30
C PRO A 203 11.13 -21.47 15.31
N PHE A 204 10.45 -21.15 14.23
CA PHE A 204 10.95 -20.28 13.16
C PHE A 204 10.36 -18.86 13.17
N ILE A 205 9.24 -18.67 13.88
CA ILE A 205 8.49 -17.41 13.89
C ILE A 205 8.45 -16.83 15.30
N LEU A 206 9.05 -15.66 15.47
CA LEU A 206 8.90 -14.87 16.69
C LEU A 206 7.85 -13.79 16.46
N ARG A 207 6.73 -13.87 17.14
CA ARG A 207 5.66 -12.88 17.08
C ARG A 207 5.25 -12.42 18.47
N ARG A 208 5.25 -11.10 18.65
CA ARG A 208 4.75 -10.44 19.85
C ARG A 208 3.76 -9.36 19.47
N LEU A 209 2.70 -9.21 20.25
CA LEU A 209 1.72 -8.13 20.09
C LEU A 209 2.14 -6.94 20.94
N LYS A 210 1.75 -5.75 20.54
CA LYS A 210 1.98 -4.51 21.30
C LYS A 210 1.31 -4.59 22.68
N SER A 211 0.11 -5.16 22.75
CA SER A 211 -0.63 -5.40 24.00
C SER A 211 0.18 -6.19 25.04
N ASP A 212 1.01 -7.14 24.57
CA ASP A 212 1.69 -8.09 25.45
C ASP A 212 2.99 -7.52 26.00
N VAL A 213 3.66 -6.65 25.24
CA VAL A 213 5.02 -6.22 25.53
C VAL A 213 5.15 -4.74 25.86
N MET A 214 4.13 -3.92 25.58
CA MET A 214 4.21 -2.46 25.74
C MET A 214 3.11 -1.90 26.62
N GLN A 215 3.30 -1.99 27.93
CA GLN A 215 2.44 -1.32 28.91
C GLN A 215 2.49 0.23 28.82
N GLN A 216 3.50 0.76 28.13
CA GLN A 216 3.72 2.21 27.98
C GLN A 216 3.18 2.79 26.66
N LEU A 217 2.56 1.98 25.79
CA LEU A 217 2.02 2.49 24.55
C LEU A 217 0.76 3.31 24.85
N VAL A 218 0.69 4.50 24.25
CA VAL A 218 -0.49 5.38 24.42
C VAL A 218 -1.77 4.70 23.88
N PRO A 219 -2.94 5.00 24.45
CA PRO A 219 -4.21 4.46 23.97
C PRO A 219 -4.46 4.74 22.49
N LYS A 220 -5.08 3.79 21.80
CA LYS A 220 -5.54 3.89 20.42
C LYS A 220 -7.07 3.90 20.40
N ILE A 221 -7.65 5.00 19.96
CA ILE A 221 -9.11 5.22 19.91
C ILE A 221 -9.55 5.10 18.45
N GLN A 222 -10.51 4.22 18.16
CA GLN A 222 -11.05 4.06 16.81
C GLN A 222 -12.44 4.68 16.71
N ARG A 223 -12.65 5.47 15.67
CA ARG A 223 -13.93 6.12 15.37
C ARG A 223 -14.31 5.88 13.90
N VAL A 224 -15.56 5.59 13.66
CA VAL A 224 -16.13 5.48 12.32
C VAL A 224 -17.10 6.63 12.13
N GLU A 225 -16.81 7.47 11.14
CA GLU A 225 -17.67 8.59 10.77
C GLU A 225 -18.48 8.18 9.53
N TYR A 226 -19.76 7.87 9.77
CA TYR A 226 -20.69 7.59 8.69
C TYR A 226 -21.20 8.91 8.11
N VAL A 227 -20.83 9.14 6.84
CA VAL A 227 -21.17 10.38 6.13
C VAL A 227 -22.33 10.14 5.15
N LEU A 228 -23.26 11.09 5.08
CA LEU A 228 -24.41 11.03 4.20
C LEU A 228 -24.16 11.86 2.93
N MET A 229 -24.40 11.26 1.77
CA MET A 229 -24.33 11.98 0.50
C MET A 229 -25.41 13.04 0.42
N GLU A 230 -25.06 14.21 -0.13
CA GLU A 230 -26.07 15.18 -0.56
C GLU A 230 -26.64 14.80 -1.92
N ARG A 231 -27.76 15.42 -2.26
CA ARG A 231 -28.55 15.12 -3.46
C ARG A 231 -27.70 14.97 -4.73
N LYS A 232 -26.79 15.89 -5.00
CA LYS A 232 -25.95 15.86 -6.22
C LYS A 232 -25.01 14.64 -6.25
N GLN A 233 -24.44 14.26 -5.12
CA GLN A 233 -23.58 13.08 -5.02
C GLN A 233 -24.43 11.80 -5.04
N GLU A 234 -25.57 11.82 -4.36
CA GLU A 234 -26.53 10.70 -4.31
C GLU A 234 -27.11 10.41 -5.69
N ASP A 235 -27.55 11.45 -6.42
CA ASP A 235 -28.06 11.32 -7.79
C ASP A 235 -26.98 10.71 -8.72
N ALA A 236 -25.73 11.17 -8.60
CA ALA A 236 -24.60 10.60 -9.34
C ALA A 236 -24.39 9.11 -9.03
N TYR A 237 -24.55 8.72 -7.78
CA TYR A 237 -24.39 7.34 -7.35
C TYR A 237 -25.54 6.45 -7.84
N LYS A 238 -26.78 6.93 -7.76
CA LYS A 238 -27.99 6.24 -8.25
C LYS A 238 -27.93 6.02 -9.76
N GLU A 239 -27.58 7.05 -10.55
CA GLU A 239 -27.42 6.91 -12.00
C GLU A 239 -26.37 5.86 -12.37
N ALA A 240 -25.22 5.82 -11.66
CA ALA A 240 -24.22 4.81 -11.91
C ALA A 240 -24.70 3.39 -11.60
N ILE A 241 -25.57 3.21 -10.57
CA ILE A 241 -26.22 1.93 -10.26
C ILE A 241 -27.17 1.54 -11.41
N GLU A 242 -27.95 2.48 -11.92
CA GLU A 242 -28.89 2.24 -13.03
C GLU A 242 -28.16 1.84 -14.30
N GLU A 243 -27.04 2.51 -14.64
CA GLU A 243 -26.17 2.14 -15.76
C GLU A 243 -25.64 0.70 -15.61
N TYR A 244 -25.20 0.34 -14.40
CA TYR A 244 -24.72 -1.01 -14.12
C TYR A 244 -25.84 -2.05 -14.24
N ARG A 245 -27.05 -1.76 -13.72
CA ARG A 245 -28.23 -2.61 -13.85
C ARG A 245 -28.61 -2.84 -15.32
N ALA A 246 -28.67 -1.77 -16.10
CA ALA A 246 -29.00 -1.83 -17.51
C ALA A 246 -27.98 -2.65 -18.32
N ALA A 247 -26.69 -2.45 -18.08
CA ALA A 247 -25.62 -3.21 -18.72
C ALA A 247 -25.67 -4.72 -18.38
N SER A 248 -25.98 -5.02 -17.11
CA SER A 248 -26.10 -6.41 -16.62
C SER A 248 -27.30 -7.10 -17.24
N GLN A 249 -28.45 -6.43 -17.30
CA GLN A 249 -29.69 -6.95 -17.93
C GLN A 249 -29.53 -7.17 -19.44
N ALA A 250 -28.95 -6.21 -20.16
CA ALA A 250 -28.73 -6.31 -21.60
C ALA A 250 -27.86 -7.52 -21.94
N ARG A 251 -26.93 -7.88 -21.10
CA ARG A 251 -26.08 -9.05 -21.32
C ARG A 251 -26.76 -10.36 -20.94
N LEU A 252 -27.60 -10.38 -19.92
CA LEU A 252 -28.42 -11.55 -19.58
C LEU A 252 -29.37 -11.93 -20.70
N VAL A 253 -30.03 -10.94 -21.30
CA VAL A 253 -30.88 -11.17 -22.48
C VAL A 253 -30.10 -11.83 -23.63
N LYS A 254 -28.84 -11.39 -23.86
CA LYS A 254 -27.96 -12.00 -24.87
C LYS A 254 -27.54 -13.44 -24.54
N LEU A 255 -27.46 -13.79 -23.25
CA LEU A 255 -27.04 -15.11 -22.77
C LEU A 255 -28.20 -16.09 -22.57
N SER A 256 -29.44 -15.69 -22.86
CA SER A 256 -30.67 -16.52 -22.72
C SER A 256 -30.87 -17.15 -21.33
N SER A 257 -30.25 -16.59 -20.27
CA SER A 257 -30.36 -17.13 -18.92
C SER A 257 -31.33 -16.34 -18.05
N LYS A 258 -32.26 -17.03 -17.37
CA LYS A 258 -33.37 -16.42 -16.62
C LYS A 258 -33.16 -16.34 -15.11
N SER A 259 -31.96 -16.57 -14.59
CA SER A 259 -31.71 -16.62 -13.14
C SER A 259 -31.11 -15.33 -12.59
N LEU A 260 -31.68 -14.76 -11.55
CA LEU A 260 -31.17 -13.57 -10.83
C LEU A 260 -29.76 -13.76 -10.27
N ASN A 261 -29.41 -14.98 -9.85
CA ASN A 261 -28.05 -15.31 -9.38
C ASN A 261 -26.99 -15.27 -10.52
N SER A 262 -27.43 -15.19 -11.78
CA SER A 262 -26.54 -15.03 -12.94
C SER A 262 -26.25 -13.57 -13.29
N LEU A 263 -27.00 -12.58 -12.72
CA LEU A 263 -26.78 -11.15 -12.95
C LEU A 263 -25.38 -10.70 -12.55
N ALA A 264 -24.92 -11.07 -11.38
CA ALA A 264 -23.58 -10.71 -10.91
C ALA A 264 -22.44 -11.39 -11.70
N LYS A 265 -22.74 -12.54 -12.34
CA LYS A 265 -21.80 -13.28 -13.20
C LYS A 265 -21.95 -12.94 -14.69
N ALA A 266 -22.92 -12.12 -15.05
CA ALA A 266 -23.22 -11.81 -16.44
C ALA A 266 -22.14 -10.95 -17.12
N LEU A 267 -21.49 -10.07 -16.37
CA LEU A 267 -20.46 -9.17 -16.90
C LEU A 267 -19.04 -9.80 -16.81
N PRO A 268 -18.14 -9.49 -17.78
CA PRO A 268 -16.74 -9.86 -17.66
C PRO A 268 -16.12 -9.25 -16.41
N LYS A 269 -15.17 -9.95 -15.79
CA LYS A 269 -14.42 -9.49 -14.60
C LYS A 269 -13.90 -8.05 -14.73
N ARG A 270 -13.38 -7.67 -15.90
CA ARG A 270 -12.90 -6.31 -16.19
C ARG A 270 -13.99 -5.25 -16.08
N GLN A 271 -15.20 -5.54 -16.56
CA GLN A 271 -16.33 -4.61 -16.47
C GLN A 271 -16.83 -4.50 -15.02
N ILE A 272 -16.92 -5.61 -14.30
CA ILE A 272 -17.24 -5.62 -12.86
C ILE A 272 -16.27 -4.73 -12.09
N SER A 273 -14.97 -4.87 -12.31
CA SER A 273 -13.94 -4.04 -11.68
C SER A 273 -14.08 -2.55 -12.04
N ASN A 274 -14.45 -2.25 -13.29
CA ASN A 274 -14.65 -0.86 -13.72
C ASN A 274 -15.84 -0.20 -13.00
N TYR A 275 -17.00 -0.87 -12.95
CA TYR A 275 -18.18 -0.35 -12.22
C TYR A 275 -17.90 -0.19 -10.73
N PHE A 276 -17.27 -1.18 -10.13
CA PHE A 276 -16.88 -1.09 -8.72
C PHE A 276 -15.95 0.10 -8.45
N THR A 277 -14.99 0.33 -9.32
CA THR A 277 -14.09 1.48 -9.28
C THR A 277 -14.86 2.79 -9.44
N GLN A 278 -15.86 2.84 -10.32
CA GLN A 278 -16.72 4.01 -10.51
C GLN A 278 -17.53 4.32 -9.24
N PHE A 279 -18.14 3.32 -8.61
CA PHE A 279 -18.87 3.50 -7.34
C PHE A 279 -17.97 4.03 -6.23
N ARG A 280 -16.78 3.48 -6.09
CA ARG A 280 -15.79 3.99 -5.12
C ARG A 280 -15.39 5.43 -5.39
N LYS A 281 -15.20 5.80 -6.66
CA LYS A 281 -14.89 7.16 -7.06
C LYS A 281 -16.00 8.13 -6.64
N ILE A 282 -17.26 7.80 -6.92
CA ILE A 282 -18.40 8.66 -6.58
C ILE A 282 -18.56 8.76 -5.06
N ALA A 283 -18.42 7.64 -4.32
CA ALA A 283 -18.48 7.64 -2.86
C ALA A 283 -17.40 8.53 -2.22
N ASN A 284 -16.21 8.60 -2.83
CA ASN A 284 -15.13 9.48 -2.37
C ASN A 284 -15.38 10.94 -2.80
N HIS A 285 -15.53 11.18 -4.10
CA HIS A 285 -15.81 12.51 -4.62
C HIS A 285 -16.41 12.46 -6.04
N PRO A 286 -17.54 13.16 -6.31
CA PRO A 286 -18.18 13.17 -7.63
C PRO A 286 -17.26 13.65 -8.77
N LEU A 287 -16.32 14.55 -8.49
CA LEU A 287 -15.37 15.07 -9.49
C LEU A 287 -14.36 14.02 -9.99
N LEU A 288 -14.29 12.84 -9.37
CA LEU A 288 -13.46 11.73 -9.84
C LEU A 288 -14.05 10.97 -11.04
N ILE A 289 -15.26 11.33 -11.45
CA ILE A 289 -15.90 10.90 -12.70
C ILE A 289 -16.23 12.12 -13.54
N ARG A 290 -16.57 11.92 -14.82
CA ARG A 290 -16.97 13.04 -15.72
C ARG A 290 -18.48 13.14 -15.79
N ARG A 291 -19.03 14.26 -15.29
CA ARG A 291 -20.47 14.56 -15.30
C ARG A 291 -20.77 16.04 -15.56
N ILE A 292 -19.88 16.93 -15.18
CA ILE A 292 -20.05 18.39 -15.37
C ILE A 292 -19.79 18.77 -16.82
N TYR A 293 -18.69 18.26 -17.39
CA TYR A 293 -18.31 18.55 -18.76
C TYR A 293 -18.90 17.48 -19.71
N SER A 294 -19.82 17.91 -20.58
CA SER A 294 -20.44 17.04 -21.62
C SER A 294 -19.42 16.68 -22.72
N ASP A 295 -19.79 15.75 -23.62
CA ASP A 295 -18.94 15.40 -24.76
C ASP A 295 -18.70 16.60 -25.69
N GLU A 296 -19.70 17.48 -25.85
CA GLU A 296 -19.57 18.72 -26.60
C GLU A 296 -18.58 19.68 -25.96
N ASP A 297 -18.64 19.81 -24.62
CA ASP A 297 -17.69 20.61 -23.87
C ASP A 297 -16.26 20.08 -24.04
N VAL A 298 -16.08 18.76 -23.96
CA VAL A 298 -14.78 18.10 -24.16
C VAL A 298 -14.21 18.39 -25.55
N ILE A 299 -15.02 18.28 -26.60
CA ILE A 299 -14.58 18.59 -27.98
C ILE A 299 -14.18 20.07 -28.08
N ARG A 300 -14.95 20.97 -27.49
CA ARG A 300 -14.67 22.41 -27.49
C ARG A 300 -13.38 22.73 -26.72
N ILE A 301 -13.19 22.10 -25.55
CA ILE A 301 -11.99 22.25 -24.71
C ILE A 301 -10.76 21.69 -25.43
N ALA A 302 -10.86 20.51 -26.05
CA ALA A 302 -9.77 19.90 -26.80
C ALA A 302 -9.33 20.80 -27.97
N ARG A 303 -10.27 21.42 -28.70
CA ARG A 303 -9.95 22.38 -29.76
C ARG A 303 -9.22 23.63 -29.27
N LYS A 304 -9.43 24.04 -28.02
CA LYS A 304 -8.70 25.15 -27.39
C LYS A 304 -7.34 24.73 -26.87
N LEU A 305 -7.20 23.51 -26.36
CA LEU A 305 -5.94 22.97 -25.83
C LEU A 305 -4.96 22.55 -26.92
N HIS A 306 -5.46 22.11 -28.08
CA HIS A 306 -4.63 21.62 -29.19
C HIS A 306 -3.63 22.67 -29.71
N PRO A 307 -4.03 23.91 -30.08
CA PRO A 307 -3.09 24.91 -30.61
C PRO A 307 -2.08 25.41 -29.57
N ILE A 308 -2.35 25.23 -28.29
CA ILE A 308 -1.43 25.60 -27.19
C ILE A 308 -0.35 24.52 -26.98
N GLY A 309 -0.49 23.36 -27.65
CA GLY A 309 0.44 22.26 -27.49
C GLY A 309 0.35 21.54 -26.14
N ALA A 310 -0.80 21.57 -25.47
CA ALA A 310 -1.01 20.96 -24.15
C ALA A 310 -0.70 19.44 -24.10
N PHE A 311 -0.78 18.76 -25.25
CA PHE A 311 -0.46 17.34 -25.42
C PHE A 311 0.73 17.11 -26.36
N GLY A 312 1.53 18.15 -26.63
CA GLY A 312 2.59 18.15 -27.63
C GLY A 312 2.09 18.65 -29.01
N PHE A 313 2.90 19.46 -29.67
CA PHE A 313 2.54 20.07 -30.96
C PHE A 313 2.38 19.07 -32.11
N GLU A 314 2.95 17.87 -31.98
CA GLU A 314 2.82 16.78 -32.97
C GLU A 314 1.55 15.94 -32.78
N CYS A 315 0.78 16.17 -31.73
CA CYS A 315 -0.42 15.41 -31.43
C CYS A 315 -1.59 15.87 -32.30
N SER A 316 -2.29 14.95 -32.97
CA SER A 316 -3.48 15.30 -33.77
C SER A 316 -4.66 15.71 -32.88
N LEU A 317 -5.52 16.59 -33.40
CA LEU A 317 -6.72 17.04 -32.69
C LEU A 317 -7.61 15.87 -32.25
N ASP A 318 -7.79 14.87 -33.10
CA ASP A 318 -8.62 13.69 -32.78
C ASP A 318 -8.08 12.93 -31.60
N ARG A 319 -6.76 12.78 -31.53
CA ARG A 319 -6.10 12.13 -30.39
C ARG A 319 -6.25 12.95 -29.11
N VAL A 320 -6.16 14.28 -29.19
CA VAL A 320 -6.42 15.16 -28.03
C VAL A 320 -7.86 15.02 -27.55
N ILE A 321 -8.83 14.96 -28.46
CA ILE A 321 -10.25 14.75 -28.12
C ILE A 321 -10.43 13.41 -27.40
N GLU A 322 -9.88 12.31 -27.94
CA GLU A 322 -10.00 11.00 -27.32
C GLU A 322 -9.34 10.94 -25.93
N GLU A 323 -8.22 11.62 -25.76
CA GLU A 323 -7.53 11.66 -24.48
C GLU A 323 -8.33 12.46 -23.43
N VAL A 324 -8.85 13.66 -23.80
CA VAL A 324 -9.68 14.49 -22.90
C VAL A 324 -11.02 13.81 -22.60
N LYS A 325 -11.60 13.02 -23.51
CA LYS A 325 -12.80 12.20 -23.23
C LYS A 325 -12.58 11.20 -22.08
N GLY A 326 -11.37 10.71 -21.93
CA GLY A 326 -10.99 9.80 -20.85
C GLY A 326 -10.81 10.47 -19.48
N PHE A 327 -10.81 11.81 -19.40
CA PHE A 327 -10.59 12.53 -18.17
C PHE A 327 -11.87 12.72 -17.35
N ASN A 328 -11.71 12.79 -16.02
CA ASN A 328 -12.76 13.16 -15.09
C ASN A 328 -12.89 14.70 -15.01
N ASP A 329 -13.93 15.17 -14.35
CA ASP A 329 -14.19 16.61 -14.22
C ASP A 329 -13.06 17.37 -13.56
N PHE A 330 -12.45 16.78 -12.52
CA PHE A 330 -11.32 17.41 -11.83
C PHE A 330 -10.09 17.55 -12.73
N ARG A 331 -9.77 16.54 -13.52
CA ARG A 331 -8.63 16.59 -14.45
C ARG A 331 -8.84 17.61 -15.57
N ILE A 332 -10.06 17.74 -16.07
CA ILE A 332 -10.42 18.77 -17.04
C ILE A 332 -10.27 20.16 -16.41
N HIS A 333 -10.75 20.35 -15.18
CA HIS A 333 -10.56 21.59 -14.44
C HIS A 333 -9.08 21.95 -14.29
N GLN A 334 -8.22 21.00 -13.88
CA GLN A 334 -6.78 21.21 -13.75
C GLN A 334 -6.15 21.67 -15.07
N LEU A 335 -6.53 21.07 -16.20
CA LEU A 335 -6.03 21.48 -17.51
C LEU A 335 -6.45 22.91 -17.87
N LEU A 336 -7.73 23.24 -17.70
CA LEU A 336 -8.23 24.58 -17.95
C LEU A 336 -7.50 25.62 -17.11
N PHE A 337 -7.26 25.30 -15.84
CA PHE A 337 -6.54 26.18 -14.93
C PHE A 337 -5.05 26.32 -15.32
N GLN A 338 -4.38 25.20 -15.58
CA GLN A 338 -2.95 25.14 -15.91
C GLN A 338 -2.61 25.92 -17.18
N TYR A 339 -3.46 25.84 -18.21
CA TYR A 339 -3.24 26.50 -19.50
C TYR A 339 -3.98 27.83 -19.65
N GLY A 340 -4.67 28.30 -18.61
CA GLY A 340 -5.42 29.56 -18.65
C GLY A 340 -6.53 29.57 -19.69
N VAL A 341 -7.13 28.42 -19.99
CA VAL A 341 -8.15 28.30 -21.05
C VAL A 341 -9.52 28.69 -20.51
N ASN A 342 -10.05 29.79 -21.01
CA ASN A 342 -11.42 30.20 -20.72
C ASN A 342 -12.40 29.38 -21.57
N ASP A 343 -13.27 28.65 -20.92
CA ASP A 343 -14.37 27.91 -21.53
C ASP A 343 -15.73 28.44 -21.07
N THR A 344 -16.81 28.15 -21.83
CA THR A 344 -18.17 28.59 -21.52
C THR A 344 -18.68 28.11 -20.16
N LYS A 345 -18.28 26.92 -19.73
CA LYS A 345 -18.56 26.40 -18.39
C LYS A 345 -17.54 26.87 -17.34
N GLY A 346 -16.39 27.40 -17.81
CA GLY A 346 -15.30 27.84 -16.95
C GLY A 346 -14.60 26.72 -16.18
N THR A 347 -13.74 27.14 -15.27
CA THR A 347 -13.12 26.26 -14.27
C THR A 347 -14.10 26.01 -13.12
N LEU A 348 -13.90 24.91 -12.41
CA LEU A 348 -14.65 24.63 -11.19
C LEU A 348 -14.30 25.64 -10.09
N SER A 349 -15.24 25.95 -9.22
CA SER A 349 -15.05 26.80 -8.04
C SER A 349 -14.93 25.99 -6.76
N ASP A 350 -14.49 26.61 -5.68
CA ASP A 350 -14.33 25.98 -4.36
C ASP A 350 -15.61 25.28 -3.83
N LYS A 351 -16.79 25.73 -4.29
CA LYS A 351 -18.06 25.05 -3.98
C LYS A 351 -18.12 23.62 -4.50
N HIS A 352 -17.40 23.31 -5.57
CA HIS A 352 -17.38 21.96 -6.15
C HIS A 352 -16.59 20.97 -5.30
N VAL A 353 -15.60 21.43 -4.54
CA VAL A 353 -14.88 20.59 -3.56
C VAL A 353 -15.83 20.06 -2.48
N MET A 354 -16.79 20.87 -2.09
CA MET A 354 -17.77 20.51 -1.03
C MET A 354 -18.95 19.67 -1.54
N LEU A 355 -18.93 19.20 -2.79
CA LEU A 355 -19.89 18.22 -3.30
C LEU A 355 -19.74 16.85 -2.66
N SER A 356 -18.56 16.54 -2.12
CA SER A 356 -18.33 15.29 -1.41
C SER A 356 -18.73 15.39 0.06
N ALA A 357 -19.50 14.39 0.53
CA ALA A 357 -19.83 14.25 1.93
C ALA A 357 -18.59 14.15 2.82
N LYS A 358 -17.59 13.40 2.38
CA LYS A 358 -16.31 13.25 3.11
C LYS A 358 -15.56 14.57 3.21
N CYS A 359 -15.49 15.36 2.14
CA CYS A 359 -14.82 16.68 2.17
C CYS A 359 -15.54 17.66 3.10
N ARG A 360 -16.87 17.65 3.14
CA ARG A 360 -17.62 18.46 4.11
C ARG A 360 -17.34 18.04 5.55
N THR A 361 -17.34 16.74 5.82
CA THR A 361 -16.97 16.22 7.15
C THR A 361 -15.56 16.65 7.54
N LEU A 362 -14.60 16.64 6.63
CA LEU A 362 -13.26 17.19 6.88
C LEU A 362 -13.28 18.69 7.19
N ALA A 363 -14.11 19.47 6.47
CA ALA A 363 -14.26 20.91 6.72
C ALA A 363 -14.85 21.23 8.10
N GLU A 364 -15.63 20.31 8.69
CA GLU A 364 -16.15 20.42 10.05
C GLU A 364 -15.12 19.93 11.09
N LEU A 365 -14.49 18.79 10.87
CA LEU A 365 -13.60 18.16 11.83
C LEU A 365 -12.23 18.87 11.96
N LEU A 366 -11.59 19.22 10.84
CA LEU A 366 -10.20 19.69 10.85
C LEU A 366 -10.01 21.04 11.59
N PRO A 367 -10.88 22.04 11.45
CA PRO A 367 -10.75 23.29 12.23
C PRO A 367 -10.86 23.06 13.73
N SER A 368 -11.77 22.17 14.17
CA SER A 368 -11.93 21.80 15.57
C SER A 368 -10.69 21.09 16.11
N MET A 369 -10.13 20.14 15.35
CA MET A 369 -8.90 19.43 15.71
C MET A 369 -7.72 20.38 15.80
N LYS A 370 -7.56 21.31 14.84
CA LYS A 370 -6.51 22.32 14.86
C LYS A 370 -6.60 23.21 16.12
N LYS A 371 -7.81 23.66 16.45
CA LYS A 371 -8.06 24.47 17.65
C LYS A 371 -7.72 23.73 18.95
N SER A 372 -7.92 22.41 18.97
CA SER A 372 -7.59 21.55 20.11
C SER A 372 -6.12 21.11 20.15
N GLY A 373 -5.28 21.58 19.23
CA GLY A 373 -3.84 21.29 19.20
C GLY A 373 -3.48 19.89 18.69
N HIS A 374 -4.40 19.26 17.94
CA HIS A 374 -4.15 18.01 17.25
C HIS A 374 -3.46 18.24 15.90
N ARG A 375 -2.73 17.23 15.44
CA ARG A 375 -2.12 17.18 14.10
C ARG A 375 -2.51 15.89 13.40
N VAL A 376 -2.75 15.94 12.10
CA VAL A 376 -3.51 14.92 11.40
C VAL A 376 -2.72 14.33 10.24
N LEU A 377 -2.76 12.99 10.11
CA LEU A 377 -2.39 12.27 8.89
C LEU A 377 -3.67 11.90 8.13
N ILE A 378 -3.74 12.22 6.84
CA ILE A 378 -4.89 11.87 6.00
C ILE A 378 -4.41 10.92 4.91
N PHE A 379 -4.95 9.71 4.89
CA PHE A 379 -4.61 8.66 3.95
C PHE A 379 -5.68 8.47 2.89
N SER A 380 -5.25 8.36 1.63
CA SER A 380 -6.09 7.94 0.51
C SER A 380 -5.33 6.99 -0.40
N GLN A 381 -6.03 6.02 -1.01
CA GLN A 381 -5.44 5.09 -1.98
C GLN A 381 -5.17 5.74 -3.34
N TRP A 382 -5.79 6.86 -3.64
CA TRP A 382 -5.88 7.46 -4.95
C TRP A 382 -5.16 8.80 -4.99
N THR A 383 -4.15 8.93 -5.85
CA THR A 383 -3.42 10.19 -6.02
C THR A 383 -4.33 11.31 -6.50
N SER A 384 -5.29 11.02 -7.40
CA SER A 384 -6.30 12.00 -7.84
C SER A 384 -7.22 12.47 -6.70
N MET A 385 -7.45 11.63 -5.68
CA MET A 385 -8.17 12.07 -4.48
C MET A 385 -7.29 12.95 -3.60
N LEU A 386 -5.98 12.64 -3.50
CA LEU A 386 -5.04 13.51 -2.79
C LEU A 386 -4.99 14.92 -3.42
N ASP A 387 -5.06 15.03 -4.75
CA ASP A 387 -5.12 16.33 -5.43
C ASP A 387 -6.38 17.13 -5.03
N ILE A 388 -7.53 16.46 -4.93
CA ILE A 388 -8.78 17.08 -4.45
C ILE A 388 -8.68 17.42 -2.95
N LEU A 389 -8.02 16.58 -2.15
CA LEU A 389 -7.79 16.85 -0.74
C LEU A 389 -6.86 18.03 -0.52
N GLU A 390 -5.85 18.26 -1.35
CA GLU A 390 -5.05 19.48 -1.31
C GLU A 390 -5.95 20.70 -1.49
N TRP A 391 -6.77 20.72 -2.56
CA TRP A 391 -7.74 21.79 -2.77
C TRP A 391 -8.71 21.94 -1.59
N THR A 392 -9.18 20.81 -1.01
CA THR A 392 -10.04 20.84 0.19
C THR A 392 -9.35 21.54 1.37
N LEU A 393 -8.07 21.20 1.62
CA LEU A 393 -7.30 21.79 2.72
C LEU A 393 -6.99 23.27 2.49
N ASP A 394 -6.75 23.67 1.24
CA ASP A 394 -6.58 25.08 0.86
C ASP A 394 -7.86 25.88 1.14
N VAL A 395 -9.03 25.34 0.78
CA VAL A 395 -10.34 25.97 1.06
C VAL A 395 -10.61 26.06 2.58
N ILE A 396 -10.21 25.06 3.35
CA ILE A 396 -10.34 25.05 4.83
C ILE A 396 -9.33 26.02 5.47
N GLY A 397 -8.23 26.35 4.79
CA GLY A 397 -7.20 27.25 5.29
C GLY A 397 -6.25 26.60 6.30
N VAL A 398 -5.86 25.35 6.07
CA VAL A 398 -4.92 24.61 6.92
C VAL A 398 -3.62 24.32 6.16
N THR A 399 -2.50 24.36 6.89
CA THR A 399 -1.17 24.07 6.36
C THR A 399 -0.93 22.57 6.29
N TYR A 400 -0.35 22.09 5.20
CA TYR A 400 -0.11 20.67 5.01
C TYR A 400 1.20 20.37 4.28
N ARG A 401 1.58 19.08 4.30
CA ARG A 401 2.57 18.45 3.42
C ARG A 401 1.95 17.26 2.72
N ARG A 402 2.52 16.87 1.58
CA ARG A 402 2.08 15.71 0.81
C ARG A 402 3.23 14.74 0.55
N LEU A 403 2.94 13.44 0.65
CA LEU A 403 3.85 12.36 0.34
C LEU A 403 3.09 11.23 -0.37
N ASP A 404 3.45 10.96 -1.61
CA ASP A 404 2.84 9.89 -2.41
C ASP A 404 3.88 9.13 -3.26
N GLY A 405 3.41 8.30 -4.19
CA GLY A 405 4.27 7.48 -5.05
C GLY A 405 5.16 8.30 -5.99
N SER A 406 4.80 9.54 -6.31
CA SER A 406 5.58 10.44 -7.18
C SER A 406 6.70 11.17 -6.42
N THR A 407 6.63 11.22 -5.08
CA THR A 407 7.64 11.86 -4.23
C THR A 407 8.96 11.09 -4.35
N GLN A 408 10.05 11.77 -4.70
CA GLN A 408 11.35 11.15 -4.80
C GLN A 408 11.80 10.55 -3.47
N VAL A 409 12.54 9.45 -3.52
CA VAL A 409 12.97 8.72 -2.31
C VAL A 409 13.79 9.62 -1.39
N THR A 410 14.68 10.44 -1.97
CA THR A 410 15.52 11.42 -1.24
C THR A 410 14.72 12.46 -0.48
N ASP A 411 13.57 12.88 -1.02
CA ASP A 411 12.78 13.96 -0.44
C ASP A 411 11.82 13.47 0.66
N ARG A 412 11.50 12.18 0.65
CA ARG A 412 10.52 11.59 1.59
C ARG A 412 10.92 11.79 3.04
N GLN A 413 12.19 11.57 3.36
CA GLN A 413 12.66 11.73 4.72
C GLN A 413 12.65 13.19 5.15
N THR A 414 13.02 14.12 4.26
CA THR A 414 12.96 15.56 4.51
C THR A 414 11.53 16.02 4.82
N ILE A 415 10.54 15.54 4.06
CA ILE A 415 9.13 15.83 4.31
C ILE A 415 8.68 15.33 5.68
N VAL A 416 9.06 14.09 6.03
CA VAL A 416 8.75 13.47 7.32
C VAL A 416 9.37 14.26 8.47
N ASP A 417 10.65 14.58 8.38
CA ASP A 417 11.38 15.32 9.41
C ASP A 417 10.82 16.75 9.55
N THR A 418 10.50 17.41 8.44
CA THR A 418 9.84 18.72 8.44
C THR A 418 8.49 18.65 9.13
N PHE A 419 7.65 17.66 8.76
CA PHE A 419 6.36 17.49 9.40
C PHE A 419 6.50 17.21 10.90
N ASN A 420 7.40 16.35 11.33
CA ASN A 420 7.55 16.02 12.75
C ASN A 420 8.03 17.21 13.59
N ASN A 421 8.94 18.05 13.06
CA ASN A 421 9.60 19.13 13.79
C ASN A 421 8.85 20.47 13.69
N ASP A 422 8.24 20.78 12.55
CA ASP A 422 7.52 22.04 12.34
C ASP A 422 6.07 21.91 12.78
N LYS A 423 5.75 22.43 13.96
CA LYS A 423 4.40 22.41 14.53
C LYS A 423 3.40 23.32 13.79
N SER A 424 3.86 24.22 12.92
CA SER A 424 2.97 25.07 12.09
C SER A 424 2.26 24.27 11.01
N ILE A 425 2.81 23.12 10.63
CA ILE A 425 2.21 22.22 9.63
C ILE A 425 1.18 21.34 10.35
N PHE A 426 -0.09 21.55 10.02
CA PHE A 426 -1.20 20.90 10.68
C PHE A 426 -1.45 19.48 10.17
N ALA A 427 -1.43 19.27 8.87
CA ALA A 427 -1.79 18.01 8.24
C ALA A 427 -0.68 17.44 7.35
N CYS A 428 -0.69 16.11 7.17
CA CYS A 428 0.09 15.44 6.15
C CYS A 428 -0.83 14.54 5.31
N LEU A 429 -0.84 14.77 3.99
CA LEU A 429 -1.55 13.96 3.02
C LEU A 429 -0.64 12.82 2.55
N LEU A 430 -1.14 11.58 2.60
CA LEU A 430 -0.35 10.41 2.26
C LEU A 430 -1.14 9.46 1.34
N SER A 431 -0.49 8.96 0.30
CA SER A 431 -1.04 7.79 -0.35
C SER A 431 -0.84 6.56 0.53
N THR A 432 -1.88 5.74 0.67
CA THR A 432 -1.84 4.58 1.57
C THR A 432 -0.67 3.64 1.26
N ARG A 433 -0.33 3.45 -0.01
CA ARG A 433 0.80 2.61 -0.42
C ARG A 433 2.16 3.24 -0.14
N ALA A 434 2.35 4.52 -0.42
CA ALA A 434 3.65 5.18 -0.18
C ALA A 434 3.86 5.54 1.29
N GLY A 435 2.80 5.98 1.99
CA GLY A 435 2.83 6.29 3.41
C GLY A 435 2.82 5.05 4.30
N GLY A 436 2.35 3.91 3.78
CA GLY A 436 2.31 2.63 4.51
C GLY A 436 3.68 1.97 4.71
N GLN A 437 4.77 2.50 4.16
CA GLN A 437 6.08 1.85 4.19
C GLN A 437 7.08 2.57 5.11
N GLY A 438 7.23 2.06 6.36
CA GLY A 438 8.37 2.33 7.23
C GLY A 438 8.56 3.76 7.77
N LEU A 439 7.75 4.74 7.38
CA LEU A 439 7.88 6.14 7.78
C LEU A 439 7.51 6.33 9.27
N ASN A 440 8.20 7.26 9.94
CA ASN A 440 7.94 7.62 11.34
C ASN A 440 7.25 8.98 11.41
N LEU A 441 5.95 9.00 11.65
CA LEU A 441 5.11 10.21 11.67
C LEU A 441 4.48 10.47 13.05
N THR A 442 5.29 10.34 14.10
CA THR A 442 4.87 10.56 15.51
C THR A 442 4.57 12.02 15.84
N GLY A 443 4.83 12.95 14.92
CA GLY A 443 4.40 14.34 15.06
C GLY A 443 2.89 14.56 14.98
N ALA A 444 2.12 13.57 14.51
CA ALA A 444 0.66 13.57 14.53
C ALA A 444 0.13 12.68 15.66
N ASP A 445 -1.08 12.97 16.11
CA ASP A 445 -1.84 12.19 17.10
C ASP A 445 -3.21 11.77 16.56
N THR A 446 -3.53 12.12 15.33
CA THR A 446 -4.79 11.78 14.66
C THR A 446 -4.52 11.23 13.27
N VAL A 447 -5.21 10.15 12.92
CA VAL A 447 -5.16 9.53 11.60
C VAL A 447 -6.56 9.51 11.00
N ILE A 448 -6.71 9.96 9.77
CA ILE A 448 -7.96 9.88 9.00
C ILE A 448 -7.73 8.96 7.81
N ILE A 449 -8.43 7.83 7.77
CA ILE A 449 -8.53 6.96 6.61
C ILE A 449 -9.69 7.45 5.76
N HIS A 450 -9.37 8.20 4.70
CA HIS A 450 -10.38 8.80 3.82
C HIS A 450 -11.11 7.75 2.97
N ASP A 451 -10.38 6.78 2.48
CA ASP A 451 -10.92 5.61 1.78
C ASP A 451 -10.17 4.34 2.20
N MET A 452 -10.92 3.30 2.55
CA MET A 452 -10.39 2.06 3.10
C MET A 452 -9.97 1.07 2.04
N ASP A 453 -9.02 0.19 2.38
CA ASP A 453 -8.63 -0.95 1.56
C ASP A 453 -9.45 -2.20 1.92
N PHE A 454 -9.64 -3.11 0.94
CA PHE A 454 -10.18 -4.45 1.19
C PHE A 454 -9.30 -5.29 2.11
N ASN A 455 -8.00 -4.99 2.10
CA ASN A 455 -7.05 -5.59 3.01
C ASN A 455 -6.87 -4.67 4.23
N PRO A 456 -7.49 -5.00 5.38
CA PRO A 456 -7.43 -4.17 6.57
C PRO A 456 -6.01 -4.00 7.14
N GLN A 457 -5.08 -4.88 6.77
CA GLN A 457 -3.69 -4.77 7.19
C GLN A 457 -2.99 -3.56 6.56
N ILE A 458 -3.41 -3.14 5.36
CA ILE A 458 -2.87 -1.93 4.71
C ILE A 458 -3.26 -0.69 5.51
N ASP A 459 -4.51 -0.60 5.97
CA ASP A 459 -4.98 0.50 6.80
C ASP A 459 -4.32 0.48 8.19
N ARG A 460 -4.14 -0.71 8.79
CA ARG A 460 -3.37 -0.87 10.04
C ARG A 460 -1.93 -0.39 9.89
N GLN A 461 -1.28 -0.69 8.76
CA GLN A 461 0.06 -0.19 8.48
C GLN A 461 0.09 1.35 8.46
N ALA A 462 -0.91 1.99 7.88
CA ALA A 462 -1.05 3.45 7.88
C ALA A 462 -1.22 4.02 9.29
N GLU A 463 -2.09 3.39 10.11
CA GLU A 463 -2.31 3.77 11.52
C GLU A 463 -1.02 3.68 12.35
N ASP A 464 -0.25 2.62 12.15
CA ASP A 464 0.99 2.35 12.89
C ASP A 464 2.15 3.31 12.54
N ARG A 465 1.98 4.22 11.57
CA ARG A 465 2.91 5.34 11.34
C ARG A 465 2.84 6.37 12.45
N CYS A 466 1.69 6.50 13.07
CA CYS A 466 1.40 7.43 14.15
C CYS A 466 1.43 6.73 15.53
N HIS A 467 0.85 5.53 15.63
CA HIS A 467 0.75 4.74 16.86
C HIS A 467 1.94 3.79 17.04
N ARG A 468 3.04 4.31 17.57
CA ARG A 468 4.31 3.60 17.75
C ARG A 468 5.15 4.17 18.89
N ILE A 469 6.28 3.52 19.19
CA ILE A 469 7.27 4.00 20.17
C ILE A 469 7.67 5.44 19.82
N GLY A 470 7.65 6.31 20.83
CA GLY A 470 7.93 7.74 20.70
C GLY A 470 6.69 8.62 20.58
N GLN A 471 5.49 8.02 20.45
CA GLN A 471 4.23 8.74 20.54
C GLN A 471 3.90 9.03 22.02
N THR A 472 3.60 10.27 22.33
CA THR A 472 3.33 10.74 23.70
C THR A 472 1.85 11.05 23.96
N LYS A 473 1.04 11.15 22.90
CA LYS A 473 -0.39 11.47 22.98
C LYS A 473 -1.24 10.28 22.59
N PRO A 474 -2.44 10.09 23.18
CA PRO A 474 -3.42 9.14 22.67
C PRO A 474 -3.65 9.34 21.17
N VAL A 475 -3.71 8.25 20.41
CA VAL A 475 -3.90 8.32 18.95
C VAL A 475 -5.35 8.02 18.61
N THR A 476 -6.00 8.93 17.88
CA THR A 476 -7.37 8.73 17.39
C THR A 476 -7.34 8.41 15.89
N ILE A 477 -8.01 7.33 15.52
CA ILE A 477 -8.16 6.88 14.13
C ILE A 477 -9.58 7.12 13.69
N PHE A 478 -9.77 7.93 12.67
CA PHE A 478 -11.06 8.16 12.02
C PHE A 478 -11.14 7.40 10.71
N ARG A 479 -12.25 6.70 10.47
CA ARG A 479 -12.57 6.10 9.17
C ARG A 479 -13.79 6.77 8.60
N LEU A 480 -13.68 7.37 7.42
CA LEU A 480 -14.79 8.00 6.72
C LEU A 480 -15.51 6.95 5.86
N VAL A 481 -16.75 6.68 6.14
CA VAL A 481 -17.57 5.68 5.45
C VAL A 481 -18.81 6.36 4.87
N THR A 482 -18.90 6.39 3.55
CA THR A 482 -20.09 6.94 2.88
C THR A 482 -21.22 5.93 2.98
N LYS A 483 -22.28 6.32 3.71
CA LYS A 483 -23.41 5.46 4.02
C LYS A 483 -24.19 5.08 2.76
N SER A 484 -24.74 3.88 2.73
CA SER A 484 -25.50 3.31 1.59
C SER A 484 -24.69 3.25 0.29
N THR A 485 -23.39 3.00 0.40
CA THR A 485 -22.48 2.84 -0.73
C THR A 485 -21.54 1.63 -0.56
N VAL A 486 -20.74 1.37 -1.58
CA VAL A 486 -19.68 0.33 -1.53
C VAL A 486 -18.67 0.53 -0.39
N ASP A 487 -18.52 1.74 0.15
CA ASP A 487 -17.64 2.00 1.30
C ASP A 487 -18.10 1.23 2.55
N GLU A 488 -19.42 1.18 2.79
CA GLU A 488 -20.00 0.46 3.93
C GLU A 488 -19.75 -1.05 3.80
N ASN A 489 -19.92 -1.60 2.59
CA ASN A 489 -19.62 -3.01 2.33
C ASN A 489 -18.13 -3.32 2.52
N ILE A 490 -17.22 -2.45 2.04
CA ILE A 490 -15.77 -2.61 2.22
C ILE A 490 -15.43 -2.59 3.73
N TYR A 491 -16.04 -1.68 4.50
CA TYR A 491 -15.81 -1.59 5.93
C TYR A 491 -16.24 -2.87 6.66
N GLU A 492 -17.43 -3.40 6.35
CA GLU A 492 -17.93 -4.63 6.98
C GLU A 492 -17.05 -5.84 6.63
N ILE A 493 -16.58 -5.96 5.39
CA ILE A 493 -15.67 -7.01 4.97
C ILE A 493 -14.32 -6.88 5.69
N ALA A 494 -13.76 -5.67 5.74
CA ALA A 494 -12.51 -5.42 6.45
C ALA A 494 -12.63 -5.77 7.93
N LYS A 495 -13.75 -5.41 8.57
CA LYS A 495 -14.04 -5.73 9.97
C LYS A 495 -14.11 -7.24 10.20
N ARG A 496 -14.83 -7.99 9.34
CA ARG A 496 -14.89 -9.45 9.42
C ARG A 496 -13.50 -10.07 9.30
N LYS A 497 -12.70 -9.65 8.31
CA LYS A 497 -11.31 -10.13 8.15
C LYS A 497 -10.46 -9.89 9.40
N LEU A 498 -10.60 -8.73 10.06
CA LEU A 498 -9.86 -8.45 11.29
C LEU A 498 -10.28 -9.37 12.45
N VAL A 499 -11.57 -9.67 12.58
CA VAL A 499 -12.07 -10.62 13.59
C VAL A 499 -11.53 -12.02 13.31
N LEU A 500 -11.48 -12.43 12.03
CA LEU A 500 -10.94 -13.70 11.59
C LEU A 500 -9.44 -13.81 11.87
N ASP A 501 -8.67 -12.76 11.52
CA ASP A 501 -7.23 -12.72 11.79
C ASP A 501 -6.94 -12.86 13.30
N ALA A 502 -7.72 -12.18 14.14
CA ALA A 502 -7.60 -12.28 15.59
C ALA A 502 -7.96 -13.70 16.08
N ALA A 503 -9.06 -14.28 15.60
CA ALA A 503 -9.49 -15.61 15.99
C ALA A 503 -8.47 -16.71 15.58
N VAL A 504 -7.95 -16.65 14.35
CA VAL A 504 -6.94 -17.60 13.86
C VAL A 504 -5.63 -17.50 14.64
N LEU A 505 -5.23 -16.27 15.01
CA LEU A 505 -3.95 -16.01 15.67
C LEU A 505 -4.01 -16.24 17.18
N GLU A 506 -5.16 -15.98 17.83
CA GLU A 506 -5.31 -16.05 19.30
C GLU A 506 -5.92 -17.38 19.77
N SER A 507 -6.94 -17.90 19.09
CA SER A 507 -7.75 -19.01 19.59
C SER A 507 -7.69 -20.30 18.77
N GLY A 508 -7.09 -20.30 17.58
CA GLY A 508 -7.06 -21.51 16.73
C GLY A 508 -8.42 -21.93 16.17
N VAL A 509 -9.41 -21.03 16.17
CA VAL A 509 -10.74 -21.29 15.63
C VAL A 509 -10.69 -21.30 14.10
N HIS A 510 -11.27 -22.34 13.51
CA HIS A 510 -11.51 -22.42 12.07
C HIS A 510 -12.42 -21.29 11.61
N VAL A 511 -12.03 -20.66 10.54
CA VAL A 511 -12.92 -19.88 9.73
C VAL A 511 -12.74 -20.35 8.30
N ASP A 512 -13.84 -20.80 7.72
CA ASP A 512 -13.91 -21.10 6.29
C ASP A 512 -13.47 -19.86 5.50
N ASP A 513 -12.20 -19.84 5.09
CA ASP A 513 -11.74 -18.91 4.08
C ASP A 513 -12.17 -19.47 2.73
N ASN A 514 -13.39 -19.12 2.32
CA ASN A 514 -13.96 -19.43 1.02
C ASN A 514 -13.19 -18.71 -0.07
N GLY A 515 -11.87 -18.83 -0.13
CA GLY A 515 -10.99 -18.41 -1.22
C GLY A 515 -11.45 -17.10 -1.91
N ASP A 516 -11.84 -16.08 -1.13
CA ASP A 516 -12.40 -14.84 -1.63
C ASP A 516 -11.31 -13.99 -2.26
N THR A 517 -11.14 -14.16 -3.58
CA THR A 517 -10.33 -13.20 -4.35
C THR A 517 -10.99 -11.82 -4.27
N PRO A 518 -10.22 -10.71 -4.32
CA PRO A 518 -10.79 -9.37 -4.35
C PRO A 518 -11.88 -9.19 -5.41
N GLU A 519 -11.75 -9.91 -6.53
CA GLU A 519 -12.70 -9.90 -7.64
C GLU A 519 -14.02 -10.61 -7.31
N LYS A 520 -13.98 -11.72 -6.56
CA LYS A 520 -15.18 -12.42 -6.09
C LYS A 520 -15.94 -11.56 -5.10
N THR A 521 -15.22 -10.94 -4.16
CA THR A 521 -15.78 -10.00 -3.18
C THR A 521 -16.42 -8.79 -3.85
N MET A 522 -15.79 -8.20 -4.88
CA MET A 522 -16.38 -7.12 -5.68
C MET A 522 -17.69 -7.56 -6.35
N GLY A 523 -17.70 -8.77 -6.91
CA GLY A 523 -18.89 -9.34 -7.54
C GLY A 523 -20.06 -9.51 -6.57
N GLU A 524 -19.79 -9.94 -5.35
CA GLU A 524 -20.81 -10.11 -4.29
C GLU A 524 -21.36 -8.77 -3.81
N ILE A 525 -20.52 -7.76 -3.62
CA ILE A 525 -20.96 -6.39 -3.27
C ILE A 525 -21.86 -5.83 -4.38
N LEU A 526 -21.42 -5.96 -5.64
CA LEU A 526 -22.24 -5.47 -6.75
C LEU A 526 -23.55 -6.24 -6.91
N ALA A 527 -23.57 -7.55 -6.58
CA ALA A 527 -24.81 -8.33 -6.55
C ALA A 527 -25.77 -7.82 -5.47
N SER A 528 -25.27 -7.48 -4.28
CA SER A 528 -26.11 -6.92 -3.21
C SER A 528 -26.71 -5.56 -3.59
N LEU A 529 -25.98 -4.72 -4.31
CA LEU A 529 -26.47 -3.44 -4.83
C LEU A 529 -27.53 -3.57 -5.94
N LEU A 530 -27.61 -4.74 -6.58
CA LEU A 530 -28.67 -5.03 -7.57
C LEU A 530 -29.96 -5.49 -6.93
N MET A 531 -29.89 -6.07 -5.71
CA MET A 531 -31.04 -6.63 -5.00
C MET A 531 -31.74 -5.60 -4.08
N GLY A 532 -31.07 -4.52 -3.70
CA GLY A 532 -31.65 -3.39 -2.94
C GLY A 532 -32.11 -2.28 -3.88
#